data_c027c7d70999735b965a00eb6cb550d1
#
_entry.id   c027c7d70999735b965a00eb6cb550d1
#
_cell.length_a   1.000
_cell.length_b   1.000
_cell.length_c   1.000
_cell.angle_alpha   90.00
_cell.angle_beta   90.00
_cell.angle_gamma   90.00
#
_symmetry.space_group_name_H-M   'P 1'
#
loop_
_entity.id
_entity.type
_entity.pdbx_description
1 polymer ?
#
loop_
_entity_poly.entity_id
_entity_poly.type
_entity_poly.pdbx_seq_one_letter_code
_entity_poly.pdbx_strand_id
1 'polypeptide(L)'
;MRALRPAQPAINPRRNTVLTDTSPVAAKPQNLVWTNPWHNLAFGFGSGLMPKAPGTWGSLVALPFVPLWQLLPGWGYLLMLGLTMLFGVWLCGKVARELGVHDHEGIVWDEFVGIWITFWLVPEGWYWLLLGFVVFRVMDIAKPWPISWVDRHIHGGVGVMLDDILAGVAAWAVMQGLVALLV
;
A
#
# COMPACT_ATOMS: atom_id res chain seq x y z
N MET A 1 12.99 33.22 70.79
CA MET A 1 13.82 32.55 69.74
C MET A 1 12.89 31.81 68.78
N ARG A 2 12.67 32.38 67.61
CA ARG A 2 11.82 31.82 66.56
C ARG A 2 12.71 31.12 65.56
N ALA A 3 12.71 29.79 65.56
CA ALA A 3 13.49 29.01 64.62
C ALA A 3 13.01 29.23 63.18
N LEU A 4 13.87 29.69 62.30
CA LEU A 4 13.65 29.85 60.88
C LEU A 4 13.53 28.43 60.26
N ARG A 5 12.38 28.10 59.67
CA ARG A 5 12.26 26.91 58.81
C ARG A 5 13.05 27.14 57.51
N PRO A 6 13.83 26.17 57.05
CA PRO A 6 14.47 26.29 55.75
C PRO A 6 13.41 26.30 54.62
N ALA A 7 13.59 27.22 53.69
CA ALA A 7 12.72 27.32 52.54
C ALA A 7 12.76 26.03 51.72
N GLN A 8 11.62 25.44 51.48
CA GLN A 8 11.47 24.33 50.55
C GLN A 8 11.67 24.86 49.11
N PRO A 9 12.45 24.18 48.28
CA PRO A 9 12.61 24.59 46.89
C PRO A 9 11.27 24.48 46.18
N ALA A 10 10.90 25.54 45.47
CA ALA A 10 9.69 25.57 44.66
C ALA A 10 9.74 24.50 43.57
N ILE A 11 8.85 23.52 43.67
CA ILE A 11 8.65 22.46 42.67
C ILE A 11 7.96 23.13 41.47
N ASN A 12 8.67 23.28 40.37
CA ASN A 12 8.08 23.76 39.12
C ASN A 12 7.23 22.62 38.52
N PRO A 13 5.89 22.75 38.46
CA PRO A 13 5.01 21.68 38.02
C PRO A 13 5.15 21.36 36.53
N ARG A 14 5.99 22.05 35.79
CA ARG A 14 6.23 21.82 34.38
C ARG A 14 7.49 20.97 34.07
N ARG A 15 8.21 20.46 35.07
CA ARG A 15 9.47 19.70 34.88
C ARG A 15 9.51 18.32 35.50
N ASN A 16 8.42 17.79 36.04
CA ASN A 16 8.41 16.47 36.66
C ASN A 16 7.63 15.42 35.88
N THR A 17 7.70 15.48 34.56
CA THR A 17 7.58 14.29 33.75
C THR A 17 8.86 14.14 32.96
N VAL A 18 9.86 13.53 33.57
CA VAL A 18 10.77 12.68 32.79
C VAL A 18 9.86 11.52 32.35
N LEU A 19 9.11 11.77 31.29
CA LEU A 19 8.67 10.69 30.45
C LEU A 19 9.96 10.09 29.90
N THR A 20 10.49 9.12 30.61
CA THR A 20 11.32 8.12 29.96
C THR A 20 10.36 7.48 28.96
N ASP A 21 10.32 8.07 27.76
CA ASP A 21 9.71 7.46 26.61
C ASP A 21 10.48 6.17 26.33
N THR A 22 10.11 5.12 27.07
CA THR A 22 10.54 3.74 26.86
C THR A 22 9.66 3.10 25.80
N SER A 23 8.97 3.90 24.99
CA SER A 23 8.39 3.41 23.76
C SER A 23 9.56 2.81 22.96
N PRO A 24 9.52 1.51 22.62
CA PRO A 24 10.56 0.93 21.78
C PRO A 24 10.67 1.83 20.56
N VAL A 25 11.86 2.37 20.30
CA VAL A 25 12.11 3.21 19.13
C VAL A 25 11.60 2.43 17.94
N ALA A 26 10.46 2.88 17.39
CA ALA A 26 9.82 2.20 16.29
C ALA A 26 10.88 2.06 15.19
N ALA A 27 11.24 0.82 14.88
CA ALA A 27 12.30 0.56 13.92
C ALA A 27 11.92 1.26 12.62
N LYS A 28 12.87 2.02 12.05
CA LYS A 28 12.59 2.74 10.80
C LYS A 28 12.11 1.74 9.75
N PRO A 29 11.06 2.03 8.98
CA PRO A 29 10.53 1.12 7.95
C PRO A 29 11.61 0.55 7.04
N GLN A 30 12.61 1.35 6.70
CA GLN A 30 13.76 0.95 5.89
C GLN A 30 14.51 -0.28 6.44
N ASN A 31 14.74 -0.36 7.76
CA ASN A 31 15.43 -1.50 8.35
C ASN A 31 14.53 -2.75 8.35
N LEU A 32 13.22 -2.58 8.60
CA LEU A 32 12.27 -3.68 8.63
C LEU A 32 12.05 -4.30 7.24
N VAL A 33 12.05 -3.51 6.18
CA VAL A 33 11.88 -4.00 4.79
C VAL A 33 12.98 -5.00 4.42
N TRP A 34 14.20 -4.80 4.86
CA TRP A 34 15.32 -5.68 4.51
C TRP A 34 15.51 -6.86 5.48
N THR A 35 14.92 -6.82 6.67
CA THR A 35 15.10 -7.86 7.71
C THR A 35 13.85 -8.73 7.89
N ASN A 36 12.68 -8.25 7.51
CA ASN A 36 11.42 -8.97 7.65
C ASN A 36 10.79 -9.25 6.29
N PRO A 37 10.60 -10.53 5.89
CA PRO A 37 10.06 -10.88 4.57
C PRO A 37 8.65 -10.33 4.32
N TRP A 38 7.83 -10.17 5.36
CA TRP A 38 6.48 -9.60 5.23
C TRP A 38 6.53 -8.11 4.88
N HIS A 39 7.43 -7.35 5.52
CA HIS A 39 7.67 -5.96 5.17
C HIS A 39 8.27 -5.82 3.76
N ASN A 40 9.20 -6.71 3.38
CA ASN A 40 9.78 -6.70 2.04
C ASN A 40 8.70 -6.88 0.97
N LEU A 41 7.78 -7.83 1.15
CA LEU A 41 6.66 -8.04 0.24
C LEU A 41 5.68 -6.88 0.24
N ALA A 42 5.26 -6.40 1.42
CA ALA A 42 4.30 -5.28 1.53
C ALA A 42 4.84 -4.00 0.90
N PHE A 43 6.15 -3.76 1.01
CA PHE A 43 6.86 -2.63 0.38
C PHE A 43 7.33 -2.92 -1.05
N GLY A 44 6.77 -3.93 -1.70
CA GLY A 44 7.03 -4.25 -3.10
C GLY A 44 8.53 -4.40 -3.40
N PHE A 45 9.22 -5.26 -2.64
CA PHE A 45 10.67 -5.48 -2.72
C PHE A 45 11.51 -4.21 -2.54
N GLY A 46 10.99 -3.25 -1.75
CA GLY A 46 11.66 -1.98 -1.46
C GLY A 46 11.24 -0.81 -2.36
N SER A 47 10.40 -1.02 -3.38
CA SER A 47 9.85 0.06 -4.22
C SER A 47 9.05 1.09 -3.41
N GLY A 48 8.35 0.64 -2.37
CA GLY A 48 7.62 1.49 -1.44
C GLY A 48 8.49 2.37 -0.54
N LEU A 49 9.82 2.20 -0.54
CA LEU A 49 10.75 3.09 0.17
C LEU A 49 11.14 4.34 -0.63
N MET A 50 10.67 4.46 -1.86
CA MET A 50 10.97 5.62 -2.70
C MET A 50 10.37 6.89 -2.08
N PRO A 51 11.16 7.99 -2.02
CA PRO A 51 10.76 9.22 -1.32
C PRO A 51 9.66 10.02 -2.05
N LYS A 52 9.39 9.68 -3.30
CA LYS A 52 8.35 10.32 -4.12
C LYS A 52 7.55 9.26 -4.84
N ALA A 53 6.23 9.35 -4.73
CA ALA A 53 5.26 8.49 -5.40
C ALA A 53 5.56 6.99 -5.23
N PRO A 54 5.66 6.44 -3.99
CA PRO A 54 5.99 5.04 -3.76
C PRO A 54 5.05 4.08 -4.49
N GLY A 55 3.74 4.36 -4.55
CA GLY A 55 2.77 3.60 -5.30
C GLY A 55 3.07 3.53 -6.81
N THR A 56 3.58 4.61 -7.41
CA THR A 56 4.01 4.56 -8.82
C THR A 56 5.16 3.58 -9.03
N TRP A 57 6.13 3.56 -8.12
CA TRP A 57 7.22 2.60 -8.15
C TRP A 57 6.76 1.17 -7.86
N GLY A 58 5.81 1.01 -6.93
CA GLY A 58 5.13 -0.26 -6.67
C GLY A 58 4.46 -0.80 -7.93
N SER A 59 3.63 0.02 -8.58
CA SER A 59 2.96 -0.33 -9.83
C SER A 59 3.95 -0.70 -10.95
N LEU A 60 5.09 0.02 -11.07
CA LEU A 60 6.13 -0.30 -12.06
C LEU A 60 6.80 -1.65 -11.78
N VAL A 61 7.07 -1.96 -10.52
CA VAL A 61 7.67 -3.25 -10.12
C VAL A 61 6.67 -4.41 -10.31
N ALA A 62 5.36 -4.14 -10.28
CA ALA A 62 4.33 -5.13 -10.55
C ALA A 62 4.25 -5.55 -12.03
N LEU A 63 4.63 -4.67 -12.98
CA LEU A 63 4.50 -4.92 -14.43
C LEU A 63 5.25 -6.15 -14.95
N PRO A 64 6.50 -6.43 -14.56
CA PRO A 64 7.23 -7.62 -15.02
C PRO A 64 6.53 -8.95 -14.69
N PHE A 65 5.64 -8.98 -13.71
CA PHE A 65 4.88 -10.18 -13.37
C PHE A 65 3.68 -10.39 -14.29
N VAL A 66 3.19 -9.35 -14.98
CA VAL A 66 2.03 -9.45 -15.87
C VAL A 66 2.20 -10.53 -16.95
N PRO A 67 3.31 -10.57 -17.73
CA PRO A 67 3.50 -11.64 -18.72
C PRO A 67 3.53 -13.03 -18.10
N LEU A 68 4.04 -13.17 -16.88
CA LEU A 68 4.05 -14.46 -16.16
C LEU A 68 2.63 -14.93 -15.80
N TRP A 69 1.78 -14.00 -15.36
CA TRP A 69 0.39 -14.30 -15.05
C TRP A 69 -0.43 -14.59 -16.31
N GLN A 70 -0.11 -13.94 -17.43
CA GLN A 70 -0.76 -14.17 -18.72
C GLN A 70 -0.49 -15.58 -19.30
N LEU A 71 0.54 -16.30 -18.82
CA LEU A 71 0.75 -17.71 -19.15
C LEU A 71 -0.29 -18.64 -18.53
N LEU A 72 -1.00 -18.18 -17.50
CA LEU A 72 -2.03 -18.99 -16.85
C LEU A 72 -3.31 -19.02 -17.69
N PRO A 73 -4.05 -20.15 -17.68
CA PRO A 73 -5.40 -20.17 -18.23
C PRO A 73 -6.28 -19.16 -17.49
N GLY A 74 -7.33 -18.63 -18.13
CA GLY A 74 -8.15 -17.55 -17.54
C GLY A 74 -8.66 -17.81 -16.12
N TRP A 75 -9.08 -19.07 -15.83
CA TRP A 75 -9.47 -19.45 -14.46
C TRP A 75 -8.29 -19.45 -13.49
N GLY A 76 -7.09 -19.83 -13.95
CA GLY A 76 -5.86 -19.81 -13.16
C GLY A 76 -5.44 -18.38 -12.81
N TYR A 77 -5.59 -17.45 -13.75
CA TYR A 77 -5.37 -16.01 -13.51
C TYR A 77 -6.32 -15.47 -12.44
N LEU A 78 -7.62 -15.77 -12.54
CA LEU A 78 -8.62 -15.35 -11.54
C LEU A 78 -8.35 -15.97 -10.16
N LEU A 79 -7.94 -17.23 -10.12
CA LEU A 79 -7.54 -17.88 -8.86
C LEU A 79 -6.33 -17.18 -8.24
N MET A 80 -5.30 -16.87 -9.03
CA MET A 80 -4.13 -16.11 -8.60
C MET A 80 -4.54 -14.74 -8.06
N LEU A 81 -5.40 -13.99 -8.76
CA LEU A 81 -5.91 -12.71 -8.27
C LEU A 81 -6.63 -12.86 -6.93
N GLY A 82 -7.54 -13.83 -6.80
CA GLY A 82 -8.24 -14.08 -5.54
C GLY A 82 -7.29 -14.38 -4.37
N LEU A 83 -6.29 -15.23 -4.60
CA LEU A 83 -5.30 -15.58 -3.58
C LEU A 83 -4.43 -14.37 -3.19
N THR A 84 -3.98 -13.58 -4.16
CA THR A 84 -3.15 -12.39 -3.89
C THR A 84 -3.93 -11.26 -3.22
N MET A 85 -5.23 -11.11 -3.51
CA MET A 85 -6.13 -10.20 -2.80
C MET A 85 -6.30 -10.60 -1.34
N LEU A 86 -6.65 -11.86 -1.06
CA LEU A 86 -6.83 -12.35 0.31
C LEU A 86 -5.54 -12.25 1.11
N PHE A 87 -4.43 -12.63 0.49
CA PHE A 87 -3.10 -12.49 1.07
C PHE A 87 -2.77 -11.01 1.35
N GLY A 88 -3.08 -10.10 0.41
CA GLY A 88 -2.84 -8.67 0.52
C GLY A 88 -3.61 -8.04 1.69
N VAL A 89 -4.88 -8.37 1.88
CA VAL A 89 -5.67 -7.90 3.02
C VAL A 89 -5.00 -8.27 4.35
N TRP A 90 -4.52 -9.51 4.47
CA TRP A 90 -3.80 -9.95 5.66
C TRP A 90 -2.44 -9.27 5.78
N LEU A 91 -1.67 -9.19 4.68
CA LEU A 91 -0.31 -8.64 4.65
C LEU A 91 -0.29 -7.15 4.99
N CYS A 92 -1.06 -6.33 4.27
CA CYS A 92 -1.16 -4.89 4.49
C CYS A 92 -1.66 -4.59 5.90
N GLY A 93 -2.69 -5.30 6.36
CA GLY A 93 -3.20 -5.15 7.71
C GLY A 93 -2.20 -5.57 8.81
N LYS A 94 -1.39 -6.61 8.57
CA LYS A 94 -0.32 -7.04 9.49
C LYS A 94 0.77 -5.97 9.58
N VAL A 95 1.29 -5.54 8.44
CA VAL A 95 2.42 -4.60 8.37
C VAL A 95 2.02 -3.21 8.88
N ALA A 96 0.82 -2.72 8.55
CA ALA A 96 0.30 -1.46 9.09
C ALA A 96 0.24 -1.47 10.62
N ARG A 97 -0.25 -2.57 11.22
CA ARG A 97 -0.26 -2.72 12.70
C ARG A 97 1.14 -2.77 13.30
N GLU A 98 2.09 -3.45 12.66
CA GLU A 98 3.48 -3.54 13.15
C GLU A 98 4.21 -2.19 13.05
N LEU A 99 3.86 -1.35 12.08
CA LEU A 99 4.37 0.02 11.94
C LEU A 99 3.65 1.02 12.85
N GLY A 100 2.53 0.64 13.48
CA GLY A 100 1.74 1.51 14.36
C GLY A 100 1.02 2.63 13.61
N VAL A 101 0.78 2.47 12.30
CA VAL A 101 0.08 3.43 11.44
C VAL A 101 -1.12 2.77 10.78
N HIS A 102 -2.11 3.59 10.44
CA HIS A 102 -3.35 3.09 9.85
C HIS A 102 -3.20 2.74 8.37
N ASP A 103 -2.48 3.57 7.66
CA ASP A 103 -2.10 3.45 6.27
C ASP A 103 -0.70 4.05 6.11
N HIS A 104 0.21 3.31 5.51
CA HIS A 104 1.58 3.74 5.28
C HIS A 104 1.83 3.80 3.78
N GLU A 105 2.10 5.00 3.28
CA GLU A 105 2.34 5.26 1.85
C GLU A 105 3.34 4.31 1.17
N GLY A 106 4.18 3.65 1.95
CA GLY A 106 5.16 2.68 1.46
C GLY A 106 4.64 1.24 1.36
N ILE A 107 3.43 0.94 1.84
CA ILE A 107 2.75 -0.32 1.55
C ILE A 107 2.24 -0.19 0.13
N VAL A 108 2.69 -1.05 -0.77
CA VAL A 108 2.44 -1.00 -2.22
C VAL A 108 2.02 -2.36 -2.80
N TRP A 109 1.64 -3.30 -1.94
CA TRP A 109 1.13 -4.60 -2.40
C TRP A 109 -0.25 -4.51 -3.05
N ASP A 110 -1.04 -3.57 -2.64
CA ASP A 110 -2.34 -3.17 -3.20
C ASP A 110 -2.21 -2.71 -4.66
N GLU A 111 -1.23 -1.86 -4.96
CA GLU A 111 -0.91 -1.47 -6.33
C GLU A 111 -0.48 -2.66 -7.21
N PHE A 112 0.23 -3.65 -6.64
CA PHE A 112 0.55 -4.88 -7.37
C PHE A 112 -0.71 -5.58 -7.83
N VAL A 113 -1.66 -5.77 -6.90
CA VAL A 113 -2.93 -6.44 -7.19
C VAL A 113 -3.77 -5.62 -8.16
N GLY A 114 -3.85 -4.29 -7.98
CA GLY A 114 -4.55 -3.37 -8.88
C GLY A 114 -4.02 -3.44 -10.32
N ILE A 115 -2.70 -3.43 -10.49
CA ILE A 115 -2.05 -3.64 -11.80
C ILE A 115 -2.45 -4.99 -12.37
N TRP A 116 -2.35 -6.08 -11.62
CA TRP A 116 -2.67 -7.41 -12.13
C TRP A 116 -4.14 -7.56 -12.51
N ILE A 117 -5.09 -6.93 -11.80
CA ILE A 117 -6.50 -6.86 -12.20
C ILE A 117 -6.64 -6.15 -13.55
N THR A 118 -5.96 -5.03 -13.73
CA THR A 118 -6.00 -4.21 -14.95
C THR A 118 -5.66 -5.00 -16.20
N PHE A 119 -4.77 -6.01 -16.09
CA PHE A 119 -4.27 -6.77 -17.23
C PHE A 119 -5.01 -8.08 -17.51
N TRP A 120 -6.05 -8.40 -16.77
CA TRP A 120 -6.84 -9.60 -17.07
C TRP A 120 -7.48 -9.52 -18.46
N LEU A 121 -7.19 -10.51 -19.32
CA LEU A 121 -7.64 -10.57 -20.72
C LEU A 121 -7.19 -9.40 -21.59
N VAL A 122 -6.15 -8.69 -21.23
CA VAL A 122 -5.51 -7.69 -22.09
C VAL A 122 -4.48 -8.41 -22.97
N PRO A 123 -4.38 -8.09 -24.30
CA PRO A 123 -3.38 -8.69 -25.17
C PRO A 123 -1.95 -8.45 -24.70
N GLU A 124 -1.04 -9.36 -25.08
CA GLU A 124 0.37 -9.20 -24.80
C GLU A 124 0.99 -8.08 -25.67
N GLY A 125 1.98 -7.40 -25.11
CA GLY A 125 2.75 -6.38 -25.83
C GLY A 125 3.16 -5.22 -24.92
N TRP A 126 4.36 -4.67 -25.19
CA TRP A 126 4.93 -3.59 -24.36
C TRP A 126 4.05 -2.32 -24.33
N TYR A 127 3.38 -2.02 -25.44
CA TYR A 127 2.48 -0.86 -25.53
C TYR A 127 1.23 -1.04 -24.66
N TRP A 128 0.71 -2.27 -24.55
CA TRP A 128 -0.39 -2.60 -23.63
C TRP A 128 0.06 -2.46 -22.18
N LEU A 129 1.31 -2.88 -21.86
CA LEU A 129 1.87 -2.72 -20.51
C LEU A 129 1.96 -1.24 -20.14
N LEU A 130 2.45 -0.40 -21.05
CA LEU A 130 2.53 1.05 -20.82
C LEU A 130 1.14 1.68 -20.66
N LEU A 131 0.23 1.34 -21.57
CA LEU A 131 -1.13 1.89 -21.57
C LEU A 131 -1.88 1.49 -20.31
N GLY A 132 -1.88 0.20 -19.94
CA GLY A 132 -2.53 -0.29 -18.74
C GLY A 132 -1.96 0.30 -17.47
N PHE A 133 -0.64 0.47 -17.38
CA PHE A 133 0.01 1.19 -16.29
C PHE A 133 -0.52 2.63 -16.16
N VAL A 134 -0.55 3.38 -17.26
CA VAL A 134 -1.03 4.78 -17.24
C VAL A 134 -2.50 4.83 -16.84
N VAL A 135 -3.34 3.97 -17.42
CA VAL A 135 -4.78 3.92 -17.10
C VAL A 135 -5.01 3.59 -15.63
N PHE A 136 -4.31 2.57 -15.11
CA PHE A 136 -4.41 2.23 -13.69
C PHE A 136 -4.00 3.40 -12.80
N ARG A 137 -2.84 4.03 -13.05
CA ARG A 137 -2.38 5.16 -12.24
C ARG A 137 -3.31 6.38 -12.30
N VAL A 138 -3.95 6.61 -13.44
CA VAL A 138 -4.97 7.67 -13.55
C VAL A 138 -6.18 7.34 -12.67
N MET A 139 -6.69 6.10 -12.68
CA MET A 139 -7.84 5.69 -11.86
C MET A 139 -7.53 5.73 -10.37
N ASP A 140 -6.35 5.26 -9.98
CA ASP A 140 -5.89 5.23 -8.59
C ASP A 140 -5.64 6.66 -8.04
N ILE A 141 -4.99 7.54 -8.79
CA ILE A 141 -4.72 8.92 -8.34
C ILE A 141 -5.99 9.79 -8.36
N ALA A 142 -6.81 9.68 -9.41
CA ALA A 142 -8.02 10.48 -9.56
C ALA A 142 -9.14 10.02 -8.63
N LYS A 143 -9.11 8.75 -8.21
CA LYS A 143 -10.09 8.10 -7.34
C LYS A 143 -11.54 8.50 -7.67
N PRO A 144 -12.03 8.27 -8.92
CA PRO A 144 -13.41 8.61 -9.26
C PRO A 144 -14.38 7.87 -8.33
N TRP A 145 -15.59 8.42 -8.16
CA TRP A 145 -16.61 7.68 -7.43
C TRP A 145 -16.88 6.31 -8.12
N PRO A 146 -16.96 5.17 -7.39
CA PRO A 146 -17.06 4.99 -5.95
C PRO A 146 -15.73 4.84 -5.20
N ILE A 147 -14.56 4.84 -5.86
CA ILE A 147 -13.24 4.60 -5.26
C ILE A 147 -12.97 5.59 -4.12
N SER A 148 -13.19 6.89 -4.36
CA SER A 148 -13.01 7.93 -3.35
C SER A 148 -13.93 7.79 -2.13
N TRP A 149 -15.08 7.13 -2.27
CA TRP A 149 -15.97 6.85 -1.16
C TRP A 149 -15.41 5.72 -0.28
N VAL A 150 -14.91 4.67 -0.90
CA VAL A 150 -14.27 3.52 -0.21
C VAL A 150 -13.03 3.98 0.56
N ASP A 151 -12.15 4.70 -0.08
CA ASP A 151 -10.91 5.25 0.50
C ASP A 151 -11.17 6.06 1.78
N ARG A 152 -12.28 6.79 1.85
CA ARG A 152 -12.65 7.60 3.02
C ARG A 152 -13.36 6.85 4.13
N HIS A 153 -14.02 5.72 3.85
CA HIS A 153 -14.91 5.08 4.80
C HIS A 153 -14.42 3.70 5.26
N ILE A 154 -13.58 3.04 4.48
CA ILE A 154 -13.09 1.69 4.80
C ILE A 154 -11.60 1.81 5.15
N HIS A 155 -11.23 1.26 6.31
CA HIS A 155 -9.90 1.42 6.87
C HIS A 155 -9.26 0.06 7.18
N GLY A 156 -7.96 0.06 7.50
CA GLY A 156 -7.19 -1.15 7.78
C GLY A 156 -6.80 -1.91 6.51
N GLY A 157 -6.36 -3.16 6.65
CA GLY A 157 -5.88 -3.94 5.51
C GLY A 157 -6.91 -4.15 4.40
N VAL A 158 -8.20 -4.14 4.72
CA VAL A 158 -9.29 -4.20 3.73
C VAL A 158 -9.38 -2.87 2.98
N GLY A 159 -9.33 -1.73 3.68
CA GLY A 159 -9.40 -0.40 3.07
C GLY A 159 -8.26 -0.16 2.11
N VAL A 160 -7.01 -0.41 2.56
CA VAL A 160 -5.79 -0.29 1.76
C VAL A 160 -5.88 -1.10 0.45
N MET A 161 -6.42 -2.32 0.52
CA MET A 161 -6.56 -3.17 -0.68
C MET A 161 -7.72 -2.78 -1.59
N LEU A 162 -8.83 -2.30 -1.01
CA LEU A 162 -10.11 -2.21 -1.73
C LEU A 162 -10.15 -1.04 -2.70
N ASP A 163 -9.52 0.08 -2.38
CA ASP A 163 -9.46 1.24 -3.29
C ASP A 163 -8.66 0.91 -4.55
N ASP A 164 -7.52 0.21 -4.43
CA ASP A 164 -6.73 -0.23 -5.57
C ASP A 164 -7.35 -1.38 -6.36
N ILE A 165 -8.08 -2.29 -5.69
CA ILE A 165 -8.90 -3.28 -6.37
C ILE A 165 -9.96 -2.59 -7.25
N LEU A 166 -10.65 -1.58 -6.74
CA LEU A 166 -11.64 -0.83 -7.51
C LEU A 166 -11.00 0.01 -8.62
N ALA A 167 -9.84 0.61 -8.36
CA ALA A 167 -9.07 1.31 -9.39
C ALA A 167 -8.64 0.36 -10.51
N GLY A 168 -8.16 -0.85 -10.15
CA GLY A 168 -7.80 -1.91 -11.08
C GLY A 168 -8.98 -2.41 -11.91
N VAL A 169 -10.16 -2.61 -11.31
CA VAL A 169 -11.40 -2.99 -12.02
C VAL A 169 -11.85 -1.88 -12.97
N ALA A 170 -11.81 -0.61 -12.54
CA ALA A 170 -12.14 0.52 -13.41
C ALA A 170 -11.14 0.62 -14.59
N ALA A 171 -9.85 0.48 -14.30
CA ALA A 171 -8.80 0.46 -15.32
C ALA A 171 -8.98 -0.72 -16.28
N TRP A 172 -9.27 -1.91 -15.78
CA TRP A 172 -9.57 -3.08 -16.59
C TRP A 172 -10.75 -2.82 -17.55
N ALA A 173 -11.84 -2.24 -17.07
CA ALA A 173 -13.00 -1.93 -17.92
C ALA A 173 -12.62 -0.96 -19.07
N VAL A 174 -11.81 0.05 -18.78
CA VAL A 174 -11.27 0.96 -19.80
C VAL A 174 -10.38 0.20 -20.78
N MET A 175 -9.49 -0.67 -20.30
CA MET A 175 -8.60 -1.47 -21.14
C MET A 175 -9.40 -2.42 -22.05
N GLN A 176 -10.45 -3.08 -21.56
CA GLN A 176 -11.30 -3.91 -22.40
C GLN A 176 -12.00 -3.10 -23.51
N GLY A 177 -12.46 -1.89 -23.20
CA GLY A 177 -12.99 -0.98 -24.21
C GLY A 177 -11.96 -0.62 -25.29
N LEU A 178 -10.71 -0.34 -24.88
CA LEU A 178 -9.62 -0.04 -25.82
C LEU A 178 -9.24 -1.27 -26.66
N VAL A 179 -9.18 -2.46 -26.07
CA VAL A 179 -8.93 -3.71 -26.79
C VAL A 179 -10.03 -3.93 -27.85
N ALA A 180 -11.30 -3.77 -27.51
CA ALA A 180 -12.41 -3.96 -28.44
C ALA A 180 -12.44 -2.95 -29.60
N LEU A 181 -11.78 -1.79 -29.43
CA LEU A 181 -11.69 -0.74 -30.46
C LEU A 181 -10.46 -0.89 -31.36
N LEU A 182 -9.39 -1.51 -30.88
CA LEU A 182 -8.08 -1.51 -31.53
C LEU A 182 -7.67 -2.89 -32.07
N VAL A 183 -8.33 -3.96 -31.60
CA VAL A 183 -8.06 -5.35 -31.97
C VAL A 183 -9.32 -5.98 -32.58
#